data_9f529163f1ca4a311d295516bf83cf3e
#
_entry.id   9f529163f1ca4a311d295516bf83cf3e
#
_cell.length_a   1.000
_cell.length_b   1.000
_cell.length_c   1.000
_cell.angle_alpha   90.00
_cell.angle_beta   90.00
_cell.angle_gamma   90.00
#
_symmetry.space_group_name_H-M   'P 1'
#
loop_
_entity.id
_entity.type
_entity.pdbx_description
1 polymer ?
#
loop_
_entity_poly.entity_id
_entity_poly.type
_entity_poly.pdbx_seq_one_letter_code
_entity_poly.pdbx_strand_id
1 'polypeptide(L)'
;MRILVLGGTAFLSAEIARQALAAGHEVTCLARGTVSVPPDGATWLRADRSEGAAAYAAARGAAESDGAWDAVVDVSRDPGQAREGLEALAGAARHWTFISSCSVYTDHSVAGADEAAGVLAPLPPGTDLSAGNYGEAKAAIEYWTTELAGDRAHICRAGLIGARVTARTATGTGPPASPGTRIPSWSRTSPRTPPRSSTSATSRPGSSQPPGTRRRGR
;
A
#
# COMPACT_ATOMS: atom_id res chain seq x y z
N MET A 1 14.83 7.23 -9.25
CA MET A 1 14.46 7.21 -7.83
C MET A 1 15.19 6.06 -7.14
N ARG A 2 15.59 6.26 -5.89
CA ARG A 2 16.14 5.22 -5.01
C ARG A 2 14.97 4.60 -4.23
N ILE A 3 14.65 3.35 -4.49
CA ILE A 3 13.51 2.64 -3.88
C ILE A 3 14.01 1.49 -3.01
N LEU A 4 13.61 1.49 -1.74
CA LEU A 4 13.83 0.37 -0.83
C LEU A 4 12.56 -0.49 -0.77
N VAL A 5 12.68 -1.79 -1.05
CA VAL A 5 11.60 -2.77 -0.89
C VAL A 5 11.88 -3.62 0.33
N LEU A 6 11.05 -3.50 1.36
CA LEU A 6 11.11 -4.38 2.54
C LEU A 6 10.46 -5.73 2.18
N GLY A 7 11.30 -6.62 1.67
CA GLY A 7 10.96 -7.85 0.97
C GLY A 7 11.72 -7.97 -0.35
N GLY A 8 11.01 -8.16 -1.46
CA GLY A 8 11.61 -8.22 -2.80
C GLY A 8 11.94 -9.62 -3.29
N THR A 9 11.66 -10.64 -2.50
CA THR A 9 11.94 -12.05 -2.86
C THR A 9 10.68 -12.92 -3.00
N ALA A 10 9.53 -12.46 -2.51
CA ALA A 10 8.26 -13.19 -2.60
C ALA A 10 7.37 -12.54 -3.65
N PHE A 11 6.40 -13.31 -4.17
CA PHE A 11 5.47 -13.02 -5.26
C PHE A 11 5.22 -11.52 -5.55
N LEU A 12 4.52 -10.80 -4.66
CA LEU A 12 4.16 -9.40 -4.90
C LEU A 12 5.37 -8.47 -4.80
N SER A 13 6.20 -8.64 -3.77
CA SER A 13 7.34 -7.76 -3.55
C SER A 13 8.44 -7.92 -4.61
N ALA A 14 8.63 -9.14 -5.14
CA ALA A 14 9.53 -9.37 -6.26
C ALA A 14 9.01 -8.72 -7.54
N GLU A 15 7.70 -8.75 -7.78
CA GLU A 15 7.08 -8.08 -8.91
C GLU A 15 7.20 -6.56 -8.83
N ILE A 16 6.98 -5.99 -7.63
CA ILE A 16 7.20 -4.55 -7.38
C ILE A 16 8.64 -4.15 -7.69
N ALA A 17 9.61 -4.92 -7.17
CA ALA A 17 11.02 -4.66 -7.43
C ALA A 17 11.37 -4.76 -8.92
N ARG A 18 10.86 -5.77 -9.62
CA ARG A 18 11.07 -5.96 -11.05
C ARG A 18 10.47 -4.84 -11.90
N GLN A 19 9.26 -4.38 -11.56
CA GLN A 19 8.62 -3.26 -12.26
C GLN A 19 9.37 -1.94 -12.03
N ALA A 20 9.84 -1.71 -10.81
CA ALA A 20 10.61 -0.52 -10.48
C ALA A 20 11.96 -0.49 -11.26
N LEU A 21 12.66 -1.62 -11.35
CA LEU A 21 13.87 -1.76 -12.16
C LEU A 21 13.57 -1.51 -13.65
N ALA A 22 12.50 -2.09 -14.19
CA ALA A 22 12.09 -1.90 -15.57
C ALA A 22 11.74 -0.44 -15.89
N ALA A 23 11.29 0.33 -14.89
CA ALA A 23 11.04 1.75 -15.00
C ALA A 23 12.31 2.63 -14.83
N GLY A 24 13.49 2.01 -14.70
CA GLY A 24 14.77 2.71 -14.60
C GLY A 24 15.08 3.25 -13.19
N HIS A 25 14.48 2.69 -12.15
CA HIS A 25 14.76 3.08 -10.78
C HIS A 25 15.90 2.25 -10.18
N GLU A 26 16.64 2.82 -9.24
CA GLU A 26 17.54 2.08 -8.37
C GLU A 26 16.74 1.36 -7.30
N VAL A 27 16.84 0.04 -7.25
CA VAL A 27 16.06 -0.76 -6.32
C VAL A 27 16.98 -1.51 -5.37
N THR A 28 16.72 -1.36 -4.09
CA THR A 28 17.33 -2.15 -3.02
C THR A 28 16.26 -3.01 -2.36
N CYS A 29 16.54 -4.29 -2.19
CA CYS A 29 15.66 -5.22 -1.51
C CYS A 29 16.26 -5.64 -0.18
N LEU A 30 15.52 -5.47 0.91
CA LEU A 30 15.90 -5.98 2.23
C LEU A 30 15.13 -7.26 2.52
N ALA A 31 15.80 -8.40 2.45
CA ALA A 31 15.17 -9.70 2.59
C ALA A 31 16.14 -10.79 3.04
N ARG A 32 15.61 -11.83 3.69
CA ARG A 32 16.37 -13.01 4.13
C ARG A 32 16.92 -13.84 2.97
N GLY A 33 16.14 -13.96 1.90
CA GLY A 33 16.50 -14.82 0.78
C GLY A 33 16.41 -16.31 1.06
N THR A 34 15.53 -16.72 1.95
CA THR A 34 15.37 -18.16 2.34
C THR A 34 14.64 -18.98 1.28
N VAL A 35 13.78 -18.35 0.48
CA VAL A 35 12.96 -19.03 -0.55
C VAL A 35 13.43 -18.67 -1.94
N SER A 36 13.76 -17.40 -2.17
CA SER A 36 14.21 -16.88 -3.45
C SER A 36 15.10 -15.66 -3.25
N VAL A 37 15.80 -15.23 -4.30
CA VAL A 37 16.64 -14.03 -4.32
C VAL A 37 15.87 -12.85 -4.94
N PRO A 38 16.29 -11.60 -4.70
CA PRO A 38 15.76 -10.45 -5.41
C PRO A 38 15.95 -10.56 -6.93
N PRO A 39 15.17 -9.82 -7.75
CA PRO A 39 15.36 -9.80 -9.19
C PRO A 39 16.73 -9.23 -9.57
N ASP A 40 17.24 -9.70 -10.71
CA ASP A 40 18.50 -9.21 -11.28
C ASP A 40 18.47 -7.69 -11.45
N GLY A 41 19.56 -7.04 -11.06
CA GLY A 41 19.71 -5.58 -11.08
C GLY A 41 19.32 -4.89 -9.78
N ALA A 42 18.66 -5.57 -8.83
CA ALA A 42 18.42 -5.02 -7.50
C ALA A 42 19.64 -5.20 -6.59
N THR A 43 19.95 -4.19 -5.80
CA THR A 43 20.88 -4.32 -4.68
C THR A 43 20.22 -5.15 -3.58
N TRP A 44 20.94 -6.12 -3.05
CA TRP A 44 20.40 -6.99 -2.00
C TRP A 44 21.07 -6.71 -0.63
N LEU A 45 20.27 -6.20 0.30
CA LEU A 45 20.61 -6.15 1.73
C LEU A 45 20.04 -7.41 2.39
N ARG A 46 20.91 -8.37 2.64
CA ARG A 46 20.49 -9.63 3.28
C ARG A 46 20.33 -9.43 4.77
N ALA A 47 19.10 -9.46 5.26
CA ALA A 47 18.78 -9.30 6.68
C ALA A 47 17.49 -10.03 7.04
N ASP A 48 17.41 -10.48 8.29
CA ASP A 48 16.19 -11.07 8.85
C ASP A 48 15.49 -10.04 9.74
N ARG A 49 14.28 -9.65 9.35
CA ARG A 49 13.49 -8.65 10.08
C ARG A 49 13.05 -9.14 11.48
N SER A 50 13.16 -10.44 11.78
CA SER A 50 12.96 -10.96 13.13
C SER A 50 14.09 -10.61 14.10
N GLU A 51 15.20 -10.08 13.60
CA GLU A 51 16.32 -9.58 14.42
C GLU A 51 16.10 -8.14 14.93
N GLY A 52 14.91 -7.60 14.73
CA GLY A 52 14.53 -6.29 15.22
C GLY A 52 15.24 -5.14 14.49
N ALA A 53 15.53 -4.07 15.20
CA ALA A 53 16.13 -2.85 14.64
C ALA A 53 17.47 -3.09 13.92
N ALA A 54 18.23 -4.14 14.31
CA ALA A 54 19.51 -4.50 13.70
C ALA A 54 19.36 -4.85 12.21
N ALA A 55 18.25 -5.47 11.83
CA ALA A 55 17.95 -5.83 10.43
C ALA A 55 17.95 -4.63 9.48
N TYR A 56 17.66 -3.45 9.97
CA TYR A 56 17.53 -2.22 9.16
C TYR A 56 18.79 -1.35 9.14
N ALA A 57 19.84 -1.73 9.90
CA ALA A 57 21.04 -0.92 10.05
C ALA A 57 21.73 -0.60 8.70
N ALA A 58 21.85 -1.59 7.81
CA ALA A 58 22.44 -1.39 6.48
C ALA A 58 21.62 -0.44 5.60
N ALA A 59 20.26 -0.55 5.63
CA ALA A 59 19.38 0.34 4.88
C ALA A 59 19.41 1.78 5.41
N ARG A 60 19.53 1.95 6.74
CA ARG A 60 19.71 3.25 7.38
C ARG A 60 21.06 3.86 7.02
N GLY A 61 22.14 3.10 7.11
CA GLY A 61 23.48 3.55 6.74
C GLY A 61 23.55 3.98 5.27
N ALA A 62 22.89 3.25 4.36
CA ALA A 62 22.78 3.65 2.95
C ALA A 62 21.98 4.95 2.75
N ALA A 63 21.00 5.23 3.60
CA ALA A 63 20.29 6.50 3.56
C ALA A 63 21.11 7.66 4.13
N GLU A 64 21.97 7.40 5.09
CA GLU A 64 22.90 8.39 5.68
C GLU A 64 24.03 8.75 4.71
N SER A 65 24.58 7.77 3.97
CA SER A 65 25.71 7.98 3.05
C SER A 65 25.28 8.55 1.70
N ASP A 66 24.20 8.02 1.13
CA ASP A 66 23.81 8.28 -0.27
C ASP A 66 22.55 9.16 -0.37
N GLY A 67 22.05 9.64 0.78
CA GLY A 67 20.81 10.43 0.90
C GLY A 67 19.57 9.58 1.13
N ALA A 68 18.50 10.23 1.58
CA ALA A 68 17.24 9.57 1.92
C ALA A 68 16.67 8.73 0.76
N TRP A 69 15.97 7.64 1.11
CA TRP A 69 15.20 6.87 0.15
C TRP A 69 14.08 7.74 -0.46
N ASP A 70 13.95 7.75 -1.77
CA ASP A 70 12.82 8.44 -2.40
C ASP A 70 11.50 7.74 -2.05
N ALA A 71 11.51 6.42 -1.99
CA ALA A 71 10.37 5.64 -1.53
C ALA A 71 10.82 4.37 -0.78
N VAL A 72 10.07 4.02 0.25
CA VAL A 72 10.10 2.70 0.88
C VAL A 72 8.79 2.00 0.60
N VAL A 73 8.85 0.74 0.15
CA VAL A 73 7.67 -0.10 -0.08
C VAL A 73 7.71 -1.27 0.90
N ASP A 74 6.72 -1.32 1.79
CA ASP A 74 6.58 -2.39 2.78
C ASP A 74 5.42 -3.33 2.43
N VAL A 75 5.72 -4.61 2.34
CA VAL A 75 4.73 -5.69 2.10
C VAL A 75 4.56 -6.60 3.31
N SER A 76 4.90 -6.12 4.49
CA SER A 76 4.88 -6.88 5.73
C SER A 76 3.52 -7.49 6.06
N ARG A 77 3.57 -8.62 6.73
CA ARG A 77 2.40 -9.29 7.33
C ARG A 77 2.45 -9.24 8.85
N ASP A 78 3.62 -9.07 9.41
CA ASP A 78 3.90 -9.06 10.85
C ASP A 78 3.93 -7.60 11.35
N PRO A 79 3.03 -7.22 12.29
CA PRO A 79 2.95 -5.86 12.81
C PRO A 79 4.20 -5.42 13.58
N GLY A 80 4.88 -6.34 14.28
CA GLY A 80 6.11 -6.05 15.02
C GLY A 80 7.23 -5.66 14.07
N GLN A 81 7.49 -6.50 13.05
CA GLN A 81 8.49 -6.22 12.02
C GLN A 81 8.19 -4.94 11.24
N ALA A 82 6.92 -4.67 10.95
CA ALA A 82 6.53 -3.46 10.22
C ALA A 82 6.79 -2.21 11.08
N ARG A 83 6.42 -2.24 12.35
CA ARG A 83 6.66 -1.15 13.29
C ARG A 83 8.14 -0.85 13.44
N GLU A 84 8.96 -1.86 13.67
CA GLU A 84 10.43 -1.70 13.77
C GLU A 84 11.05 -1.12 12.50
N GLY A 85 10.57 -1.55 11.33
CA GLY A 85 10.97 -0.98 10.04
C GLY A 85 10.62 0.50 9.91
N LEU A 86 9.43 0.88 10.33
CA LEU A 86 8.97 2.27 10.35
C LEU A 86 9.80 3.11 11.33
N GLU A 87 10.01 2.62 12.56
CA GLU A 87 10.83 3.30 13.57
C GLU A 87 12.28 3.52 13.09
N ALA A 88 12.82 2.55 12.36
CA ALA A 88 14.19 2.62 11.85
C ALA A 88 14.36 3.50 10.61
N LEU A 89 13.37 3.56 9.72
CA LEU A 89 13.56 4.08 8.36
C LEU A 89 12.58 5.18 7.96
N ALA A 90 11.47 5.43 8.69
CA ALA A 90 10.51 6.45 8.27
C ALA A 90 11.14 7.85 8.20
N GLY A 91 12.07 8.18 9.11
CA GLY A 91 12.83 9.44 9.07
C GLY A 91 13.81 9.55 7.89
N ALA A 92 14.20 8.42 7.29
CA ALA A 92 15.13 8.33 6.17
C ALA A 92 14.44 8.10 4.82
N ALA A 93 13.10 8.22 4.76
CA ALA A 93 12.30 8.03 3.56
C ALA A 93 11.47 9.27 3.24
N ARG A 94 11.42 9.66 1.97
CA ARG A 94 10.56 10.76 1.49
C ARG A 94 9.11 10.32 1.31
N HIS A 95 8.92 9.05 1.00
CA HIS A 95 7.60 8.45 0.81
C HIS A 95 7.59 7.02 1.36
N TRP A 96 6.49 6.62 2.00
CA TRP A 96 6.30 5.26 2.50
C TRP A 96 5.03 4.65 1.94
N THR A 97 5.14 3.58 1.19
CA THR A 97 3.99 2.80 0.72
C THR A 97 3.87 1.51 1.50
N PHE A 98 2.76 1.32 2.17
CA PHE A 98 2.40 0.04 2.79
C PHE A 98 1.37 -0.69 1.95
N ILE A 99 1.67 -1.94 1.58
CA ILE A 99 0.71 -2.81 0.91
C ILE A 99 -0.14 -3.51 1.96
N SER A 100 -1.30 -2.95 2.20
CA SER A 100 -2.34 -3.49 3.07
C SER A 100 -3.25 -4.49 2.33
N SER A 101 -4.43 -4.72 2.84
CA SER A 101 -5.40 -5.68 2.29
C SER A 101 -6.82 -5.17 2.50
N CYS A 102 -7.72 -5.49 1.58
CA CYS A 102 -9.15 -5.30 1.81
C CYS A 102 -9.68 -6.06 3.04
N SER A 103 -8.93 -7.04 3.56
CA SER A 103 -9.28 -7.77 4.79
C SER A 103 -9.33 -6.89 6.05
N VAL A 104 -8.86 -5.63 5.97
CA VAL A 104 -8.99 -4.67 7.09
C VAL A 104 -10.41 -4.16 7.28
N TYR A 105 -11.28 -4.24 6.27
CA TYR A 105 -12.64 -3.76 6.38
C TYR A 105 -13.51 -4.66 7.26
N THR A 106 -14.40 -4.06 8.05
CA THR A 106 -15.33 -4.79 8.93
C THR A 106 -16.49 -5.41 8.18
N ASP A 107 -16.88 -4.85 7.03
CA ASP A 107 -18.00 -5.32 6.22
C ASP A 107 -17.61 -5.38 4.74
N HIS A 108 -17.74 -6.56 4.15
CA HIS A 108 -17.45 -6.82 2.74
C HIS A 108 -18.73 -6.97 1.89
N SER A 109 -19.92 -6.83 2.50
CA SER A 109 -21.19 -7.02 1.83
C SER A 109 -21.67 -5.79 1.04
N VAL A 110 -21.14 -4.61 1.38
CA VAL A 110 -21.56 -3.33 0.77
C VAL A 110 -20.83 -3.12 -0.55
N ALA A 111 -21.56 -3.25 -1.66
CA ALA A 111 -21.01 -2.98 -2.99
C ALA A 111 -20.74 -1.49 -3.17
N GLY A 112 -19.54 -1.15 -3.70
CA GLY A 112 -19.14 0.24 -3.93
C GLY A 112 -18.68 0.98 -2.69
N ALA A 113 -18.41 0.28 -1.57
CA ALA A 113 -17.73 0.86 -0.41
C ALA A 113 -16.34 1.38 -0.82
N ASP A 114 -15.96 2.51 -0.24
CA ASP A 114 -14.69 3.19 -0.46
C ASP A 114 -13.79 3.12 0.78
N GLU A 115 -12.72 3.91 0.78
CA GLU A 115 -11.72 3.94 1.87
C GLU A 115 -12.27 4.51 3.19
N ALA A 116 -13.44 5.15 3.18
CA ALA A 116 -14.12 5.64 4.39
C ALA A 116 -14.89 4.54 5.13
N ALA A 117 -15.03 3.34 4.54
CA ALA A 117 -15.67 2.20 5.19
C ALA A 117 -14.95 1.82 6.49
N GLY A 118 -15.72 1.29 7.46
CA GLY A 118 -15.19 0.90 8.76
C GLY A 118 -14.09 -0.15 8.66
N VAL A 119 -13.03 0.00 9.44
CA VAL A 119 -11.91 -0.94 9.54
C VAL A 119 -11.88 -1.65 10.88
N LEU A 120 -11.28 -2.83 10.89
CA LEU A 120 -11.06 -3.62 12.11
C LEU A 120 -10.16 -2.87 13.10
N ALA A 121 -10.35 -3.15 14.39
CA ALA A 121 -9.42 -2.67 15.39
C ALA A 121 -8.01 -3.25 15.16
N PRO A 122 -6.94 -2.47 15.39
CA PRO A 122 -5.57 -2.96 15.30
C PRO A 122 -5.31 -4.16 16.20
N LEU A 123 -4.58 -5.16 15.70
CA LEU A 123 -4.15 -6.30 16.50
C LEU A 123 -3.32 -5.82 17.69
N PRO A 124 -3.67 -6.21 18.95
CA PRO A 124 -2.90 -5.82 20.11
C PRO A 124 -1.43 -6.30 20.04
N PRO A 125 -0.48 -5.49 20.53
CA PRO A 125 0.93 -5.91 20.62
C PRO A 125 1.09 -7.22 21.38
N GLY A 126 1.99 -8.09 20.93
CA GLY A 126 2.26 -9.39 21.56
C GLY A 126 1.24 -10.48 21.26
N THR A 127 0.24 -10.21 20.42
CA THR A 127 -0.69 -11.24 19.95
C THR A 127 -0.06 -12.04 18.81
N ASP A 128 -0.11 -13.36 18.89
CA ASP A 128 0.39 -14.24 17.85
C ASP A 128 -0.37 -14.06 16.54
N LEU A 129 0.37 -13.93 15.44
CA LEU A 129 -0.20 -13.80 14.11
C LEU A 129 -0.80 -15.14 13.67
N SER A 130 -2.04 -15.10 13.21
CA SER A 130 -2.77 -16.26 12.69
C SER A 130 -3.53 -15.90 11.41
N ALA A 131 -4.06 -16.90 10.72
CA ALA A 131 -4.95 -16.63 9.58
C ALA A 131 -6.25 -15.94 10.01
N GLY A 132 -6.72 -16.17 11.24
CA GLY A 132 -7.96 -15.63 11.78
C GLY A 132 -7.89 -14.15 12.17
N ASN A 133 -6.67 -13.60 12.40
CA ASN A 133 -6.48 -12.20 12.79
C ASN A 133 -5.63 -11.41 11.76
N TYR A 134 -5.61 -11.88 10.53
CA TYR A 134 -4.82 -11.23 9.45
C TYR A 134 -5.30 -9.80 9.16
N GLY A 135 -6.61 -9.56 9.20
CA GLY A 135 -7.19 -8.22 8.99
C GLY A 135 -6.76 -7.25 10.07
N GLU A 136 -6.87 -7.64 11.34
CA GLU A 136 -6.44 -6.87 12.50
C GLU A 136 -4.93 -6.61 12.49
N ALA A 137 -4.13 -7.59 12.06
CA ALA A 137 -2.69 -7.43 11.90
C ALA A 137 -2.36 -6.38 10.83
N LYS A 138 -3.05 -6.40 9.69
CA LYS A 138 -2.90 -5.36 8.66
C LYS A 138 -3.37 -3.99 9.16
N ALA A 139 -4.48 -3.92 9.90
CA ALA A 139 -4.94 -2.68 10.52
C ALA A 139 -3.93 -2.12 11.53
N ALA A 140 -3.23 -2.98 12.29
CA ALA A 140 -2.16 -2.55 13.16
C ALA A 140 -0.97 -1.94 12.40
N ILE A 141 -0.61 -2.49 11.23
CA ILE A 141 0.46 -1.92 10.40
C ILE A 141 -0.01 -0.59 9.77
N GLU A 142 -1.27 -0.47 9.32
CA GLU A 142 -1.83 0.79 8.84
C GLU A 142 -1.74 1.88 9.92
N TYR A 143 -2.11 1.55 11.14
CA TYR A 143 -2.00 2.47 12.28
C TYR A 143 -0.56 2.97 12.46
N TRP A 144 0.44 2.07 12.57
CA TRP A 144 1.84 2.47 12.72
C TRP A 144 2.38 3.21 11.50
N THR A 145 1.94 2.88 10.30
CA THR A 145 2.33 3.59 9.07
C THR A 145 1.86 5.03 9.11
N THR A 146 0.61 5.26 9.52
CA THR A 146 0.05 6.61 9.66
C THR A 146 0.76 7.40 10.76
N GLU A 147 0.98 6.79 11.93
CA GLU A 147 1.63 7.47 13.06
C GLU A 147 3.09 7.87 12.77
N LEU A 148 3.86 6.99 12.12
CA LEU A 148 5.30 7.19 11.98
C LEU A 148 5.72 7.82 10.64
N ALA A 149 4.98 7.61 9.57
CA ALA A 149 5.25 8.24 8.28
C ALA A 149 4.38 9.47 7.99
N GLY A 150 3.24 9.65 8.68
CA GLY A 150 2.37 10.81 8.57
C GLY A 150 1.93 11.08 7.14
N ASP A 151 1.99 12.33 6.69
CA ASP A 151 1.57 12.75 5.33
C ASP A 151 2.40 12.13 4.21
N ARG A 152 3.50 11.45 4.53
CA ARG A 152 4.33 10.70 3.57
C ARG A 152 3.83 9.27 3.35
N ALA A 153 2.84 8.83 4.11
CA ALA A 153 2.28 7.49 4.04
C ALA A 153 1.30 7.34 2.87
N HIS A 154 1.42 6.23 2.18
CA HIS A 154 0.43 5.71 1.23
C HIS A 154 0.06 4.29 1.64
N ILE A 155 -1.21 4.05 1.93
CA ILE A 155 -1.73 2.75 2.31
C ILE A 155 -2.55 2.20 1.14
N CYS A 156 -2.07 1.09 0.55
CA CYS A 156 -2.73 0.43 -0.56
C CYS A 156 -3.48 -0.81 -0.06
N ARG A 157 -4.78 -0.73 0.14
CA ARG A 157 -5.65 -1.85 0.54
C ARG A 157 -5.96 -2.73 -0.67
N ALA A 158 -5.05 -3.65 -0.95
CA ALA A 158 -5.17 -4.54 -2.09
C ALA A 158 -6.28 -5.59 -1.90
N GLY A 159 -7.03 -5.87 -2.96
CA GLY A 159 -7.94 -7.00 -3.04
C GLY A 159 -7.18 -8.30 -3.32
N LEU A 160 -7.86 -9.29 -3.91
CA LEU A 160 -7.22 -10.54 -4.34
C LEU A 160 -6.26 -10.26 -5.51
N ILE A 161 -4.98 -10.50 -5.27
CA ILE A 161 -3.93 -10.35 -6.27
C ILE A 161 -3.70 -11.67 -6.96
N GLY A 162 -4.05 -11.76 -8.25
CA GLY A 162 -3.78 -12.89 -9.11
C GLY A 162 -2.63 -12.61 -10.07
N ALA A 163 -1.80 -13.63 -10.37
CA ALA A 163 -0.82 -13.55 -11.44
C ALA A 163 -0.97 -14.73 -12.40
N ARG A 164 -0.66 -14.49 -13.67
CA ARG A 164 -0.40 -15.59 -14.60
C ARG A 164 0.95 -16.18 -14.25
N VAL A 165 0.96 -17.37 -13.69
CA VAL A 165 2.18 -18.17 -13.65
C VAL A 165 2.43 -18.65 -15.08
N THR A 166 3.30 -17.96 -15.81
CA THR A 166 3.90 -18.55 -17.01
C THR A 166 4.84 -19.64 -16.51
N ALA A 167 4.39 -20.89 -16.57
CA ALA A 167 5.27 -22.03 -16.39
C ALA A 167 6.38 -21.89 -17.45
N ARG A 168 7.57 -21.46 -17.04
CA ARG A 168 8.78 -21.77 -17.80
C ARG A 168 8.86 -23.28 -17.74
N THR A 169 8.61 -23.91 -18.86
CA THR A 169 8.87 -25.33 -19.07
C THR A 169 10.36 -25.58 -18.85
N ALA A 170 10.71 -25.93 -17.61
CA ALA A 170 11.88 -26.77 -17.42
C ALA A 170 11.48 -28.11 -18.04
N THR A 171 12.23 -28.54 -19.06
CA THR A 171 12.14 -29.87 -19.64
C THR A 171 12.29 -30.92 -18.55
N GLY A 172 11.17 -31.44 -18.10
CA GLY A 172 11.08 -32.46 -17.06
C GLY A 172 9.66 -33.01 -17.05
N THR A 173 9.51 -34.28 -17.45
CA THR A 173 8.28 -35.07 -17.48
C THR A 173 7.55 -35.04 -16.14
N GLY A 174 6.48 -34.23 -16.05
CA GLY A 174 5.50 -34.26 -14.97
C GLY A 174 4.08 -34.44 -15.54
N PRO A 175 3.13 -34.96 -14.75
CA PRO A 175 1.79 -35.34 -15.25
C PRO A 175 0.98 -34.09 -15.68
N PRO A 176 -0.01 -34.23 -16.58
CA PRO A 176 -0.78 -33.12 -17.11
C PRO A 176 -1.67 -32.48 -16.05
N ALA A 177 -1.69 -31.12 -16.05
CA ALA A 177 -2.54 -30.35 -15.20
C ALA A 177 -4.02 -30.54 -15.56
N SER A 178 -4.87 -30.65 -14.54
CA SER A 178 -6.33 -30.73 -14.68
C SER A 178 -6.91 -29.46 -15.33
N PRO A 179 -7.99 -29.55 -16.11
CA PRO A 179 -8.55 -28.40 -16.82
C PRO A 179 -9.12 -27.35 -15.85
N GLY A 180 -8.61 -26.14 -15.95
CA GLY A 180 -8.91 -25.03 -15.07
C GLY A 180 -10.35 -24.54 -15.16
N THR A 181 -10.91 -24.26 -14.02
CA THR A 181 -12.17 -23.55 -13.81
C THR A 181 -12.13 -22.20 -14.54
N ARG A 182 -13.06 -21.93 -15.44
CA ARG A 182 -13.22 -20.63 -16.11
C ARG A 182 -13.55 -19.57 -15.09
N ILE A 183 -12.68 -18.58 -14.96
CA ILE A 183 -12.98 -17.35 -14.23
C ILE A 183 -13.84 -16.47 -15.16
N PRO A 184 -14.98 -15.92 -14.68
CA PRO A 184 -15.80 -15.01 -15.48
C PRO A 184 -15.00 -13.77 -15.90
N SER A 185 -15.08 -13.41 -17.18
CA SER A 185 -14.50 -12.17 -17.67
C SER A 185 -15.29 -10.98 -17.13
N TRP A 186 -14.66 -10.17 -16.29
CA TRP A 186 -15.22 -8.87 -15.92
C TRP A 186 -15.05 -7.92 -17.12
N SER A 187 -16.16 -7.66 -17.83
CA SER A 187 -16.21 -6.60 -18.82
C SER A 187 -16.09 -5.25 -18.12
N ARG A 188 -15.11 -4.45 -18.53
CA ARG A 188 -15.01 -3.04 -18.12
C ARG A 188 -16.24 -2.32 -18.62
N THR A 189 -17.17 -2.05 -17.75
CA THR A 189 -18.22 -1.06 -18.02
C THR A 189 -17.60 0.31 -17.78
N SER A 190 -17.40 1.07 -18.85
CA SER A 190 -16.98 2.46 -18.75
C SER A 190 -18.00 3.25 -17.93
N PRO A 191 -17.58 4.15 -17.02
CA PRO A 191 -18.53 4.97 -16.29
C PRO A 191 -19.34 5.83 -17.27
N ARG A 192 -20.64 5.66 -17.26
CA ARG A 192 -21.58 6.54 -17.98
C ARG A 192 -21.49 7.93 -17.36
N THR A 193 -21.09 8.91 -18.15
CA THR A 193 -21.18 10.33 -17.81
C THR A 193 -22.66 10.66 -17.53
N PRO A 194 -23.02 11.24 -16.38
CA PRO A 194 -24.39 11.66 -16.13
C PRO A 194 -24.79 12.80 -17.09
N PRO A 195 -26.05 12.87 -17.54
CA PRO A 195 -26.49 13.93 -18.41
C PRO A 195 -26.46 15.28 -17.69
N ARG A 196 -25.92 16.30 -18.35
CA ARG A 196 -25.97 17.69 -17.90
C ARG A 196 -27.42 18.13 -17.79
N SER A 197 -27.88 18.42 -16.58
CA SER A 197 -29.14 19.12 -16.38
C SER A 197 -28.99 20.58 -16.83
N SER A 198 -29.65 20.94 -17.94
CA SER A 198 -29.87 22.32 -18.35
C SER A 198 -30.93 22.93 -17.44
N THR A 199 -30.53 23.72 -16.47
CA THR A 199 -31.43 24.64 -15.79
C THR A 199 -31.36 26.01 -16.49
N SER A 200 -32.39 26.31 -17.26
CA SER A 200 -32.65 27.61 -17.85
C SER A 200 -32.84 28.65 -16.76
N ALA A 201 -32.05 29.70 -16.87
CA ALA A 201 -32.26 30.93 -16.12
C ALA A 201 -33.55 31.61 -16.54
N THR A 202 -34.42 31.93 -15.59
CA THR A 202 -35.47 32.90 -15.77
C THR A 202 -35.23 34.05 -14.81
N SER A 203 -34.97 35.19 -15.42
CA SER A 203 -34.75 36.48 -14.78
C SER A 203 -36.10 37.12 -14.34
N ARG A 204 -36.05 37.87 -13.24
CA ARG A 204 -36.49 39.26 -13.10
C ARG A 204 -37.36 39.61 -11.91
N PRO A 205 -37.58 40.94 -11.64
CA PRO A 205 -36.76 41.80 -10.76
C PRO A 205 -37.66 42.51 -9.71
N GLY A 206 -37.10 43.34 -8.88
CA GLY A 206 -37.90 44.37 -8.18
C GLY A 206 -37.47 44.59 -6.74
N SER A 207 -36.64 45.57 -6.57
CA SER A 207 -36.88 46.89 -5.98
C SER A 207 -37.26 46.90 -4.49
N SER A 208 -36.45 47.40 -3.65
CA SER A 208 -36.54 48.73 -3.03
C SER A 208 -35.75 48.80 -1.69
N GLN A 209 -34.80 49.72 -1.66
CA GLN A 209 -34.27 50.38 -0.48
C GLN A 209 -35.27 51.50 -0.08
N PRO A 210 -35.01 52.29 1.02
CA PRO A 210 -34.26 52.26 2.27
C PRO A 210 -35.12 52.79 3.46
N PRO A 211 -34.66 53.59 4.47
CA PRO A 211 -33.38 53.85 5.12
C PRO A 211 -33.43 53.92 6.67
N GLY A 212 -32.22 54.03 7.26
CA GLY A 212 -31.95 54.90 8.40
C GLY A 212 -32.25 54.33 9.80
N THR A 213 -31.32 54.35 10.72
CA THR A 213 -30.96 55.43 11.61
C THR A 213 -29.88 55.01 12.64
N ARG A 214 -28.89 55.84 12.74
CA ARG A 214 -28.01 56.20 13.86
C ARG A 214 -28.48 55.92 15.27
N ARG A 215 -27.53 55.49 16.15
CA ARG A 215 -27.06 56.17 17.40
C ARG A 215 -26.14 55.19 18.14
N ARG A 216 -24.90 55.55 18.36
CA ARG A 216 -24.18 56.27 19.43
C ARG A 216 -24.45 55.73 20.84
N GLY A 217 -23.35 55.41 21.53
CA GLY A 217 -23.16 55.71 22.95
C GLY A 217 -22.79 54.46 23.77
N ARG A 218 -21.74 54.37 24.23
CA ARG A 218 -20.67 54.71 25.20
C ARG A 218 -19.69 53.55 25.28
#